data_4aa9bc13b4c671333d16bf83e0684932
#
_entry.id   4aa9bc13b4c671333d16bf83e0684932
#
_cell.length_a   1.000
_cell.length_b   1.000
_cell.length_c   1.000
_cell.angle_alpha   90.00
_cell.angle_beta   90.00
_cell.angle_gamma   90.00
#
_symmetry.space_group_name_H-M   'P 1'
#
loop_
_entity.id
_entity.type
_entity.pdbx_description
1 polymer ?
#
loop_
_entity_poly.entity_id
_entity_poly.type
_entity_poly.pdbx_seq_one_letter_code
_entity_poly.pdbx_strand_id
1 'polypeptide(L)'
;MSSPSEESIVASARRLVIKVGSSLVTNDGRGIDHAAVARWAEQIVILSKAGRQVALVSSGAIAEGMQRLGWTSRPSAIHELQAAAAVGQMGLVQAYEVAFSRFGFHTAQILLTHEDLADRRRYLNARSTLMTLLGLSVIPIINENDTVTTDEIKVGDNDTLGALVANLIEADVLVLLTDQQGLHTGDPRKDAAATLLRRGRAGDAALEAIAGGAGSQHGQGGMLTKVLAAKRAARSGASTVIADGREPDVLTRLAAGEVIGTELIAEAMTLAARKQWLANHVRVEGRLTLDPGAVRALTREGKSLLPIGVSACQGRFERGEIVGCFDIDGREIARGLINYSVSETQRILGKPSSEIKSTLGYVDERELTHRDNLVLL
;
A
#
# COMPACT_ATOMS: atom_id res chain seq x y z
N MET A 1 31.62 -17.04 -6.17
CA MET A 1 30.18 -16.74 -5.92
C MET A 1 30.16 -15.82 -4.71
N SER A 2 30.02 -14.52 -4.95
CA SER A 2 29.90 -13.52 -3.87
C SER A 2 28.64 -13.79 -3.07
N SER A 3 28.74 -13.81 -1.75
CA SER A 3 27.62 -13.86 -0.82
C SER A 3 26.56 -12.83 -1.22
N PRO A 4 25.23 -13.13 -1.12
CA PRO A 4 24.23 -12.12 -1.34
C PRO A 4 24.50 -10.98 -0.35
N SER A 5 24.43 -9.74 -0.83
CA SER A 5 24.78 -8.52 -0.11
C SER A 5 24.18 -8.51 1.29
N GLU A 6 25.01 -8.27 2.32
CA GLU A 6 24.61 -8.06 3.71
C GLU A 6 23.84 -6.72 3.90
N GLU A 7 23.48 -6.06 2.81
CA GLU A 7 22.85 -4.75 2.80
C GLU A 7 21.32 -4.87 2.94
N SER A 8 20.70 -3.93 3.67
CA SER A 8 19.25 -3.87 3.85
C SER A 8 18.51 -3.65 2.52
N ILE A 9 17.40 -4.37 2.35
CA ILE A 9 16.49 -4.20 1.20
C ILE A 9 15.94 -2.78 1.06
N VAL A 10 15.95 -1.98 2.14
CA VAL A 10 15.52 -0.58 2.12
C VAL A 10 16.50 0.32 1.37
N ALA A 11 17.78 -0.04 1.31
CA ALA A 11 18.81 0.78 0.67
C ALA A 11 18.50 1.13 -0.79
N SER A 12 18.02 0.16 -1.56
CA SER A 12 17.66 0.33 -2.97
C SER A 12 16.21 0.74 -3.24
N ALA A 13 15.37 0.78 -2.20
CA ALA A 13 13.94 1.07 -2.34
C ALA A 13 13.69 2.52 -2.74
N ARG A 14 12.84 2.73 -3.73
CA ARG A 14 12.39 4.06 -4.18
C ARG A 14 11.05 4.46 -3.56
N ARG A 15 10.15 3.50 -3.40
CA ARG A 15 8.82 3.72 -2.83
C ARG A 15 8.63 2.83 -1.62
N LEU A 16 8.30 3.46 -0.49
CA LEU A 16 8.15 2.80 0.79
C LEU A 16 6.76 3.03 1.36
N VAL A 17 6.22 1.99 1.99
CA VAL A 17 5.12 2.14 2.94
C VAL A 17 5.70 1.90 4.33
N ILE A 18 5.52 2.86 5.22
CA ILE A 18 5.93 2.75 6.61
C ILE A 18 4.67 2.63 7.45
N LYS A 19 4.53 1.53 8.17
CA LYS A 19 3.40 1.33 9.11
C LYS A 19 3.90 1.44 10.54
N VAL A 20 3.23 2.28 11.33
CA VAL A 20 3.56 2.46 12.75
C VAL A 20 2.45 1.89 13.63
N GLY A 21 2.83 1.03 14.57
CA GLY A 21 1.90 0.36 15.49
C GLY A 21 1.30 1.30 16.54
N SER A 22 0.11 0.98 17.03
CA SER A 22 -0.63 1.81 18.00
C SER A 22 0.16 2.04 19.30
N SER A 23 0.80 1.00 19.86
CA SER A 23 1.61 1.11 21.08
C SER A 23 2.74 2.14 20.97
N LEU A 24 3.34 2.26 19.78
CA LEU A 24 4.40 3.23 19.52
C LEU A 24 3.85 4.65 19.39
N VAL A 25 2.76 4.82 18.62
CA VAL A 25 2.16 6.13 18.36
C VAL A 25 1.54 6.74 19.61
N THR A 26 0.97 5.90 20.49
CA THR A 26 0.18 6.34 21.63
C THR A 26 0.88 6.13 22.98
N ASN A 27 2.20 5.87 22.97
CA ASN A 27 2.95 5.60 24.20
C ASN A 27 2.21 4.60 25.11
N ASP A 28 1.89 3.42 24.53
CA ASP A 28 1.14 2.35 25.19
C ASP A 28 -0.26 2.81 25.70
N GLY A 29 -0.95 3.63 24.89
CA GLY A 29 -2.32 4.07 25.16
C GLY A 29 -2.46 5.32 26.03
N ARG A 30 -1.34 6.00 26.35
CA ARG A 30 -1.33 7.23 27.19
C ARG A 30 -1.54 8.52 26.38
N GLY A 31 -1.90 8.39 25.11
CA GLY A 31 -2.03 9.48 24.16
C GLY A 31 -0.88 9.57 23.18
N ILE A 32 -0.99 10.45 22.21
CA ILE A 32 0.01 10.55 21.14
C ILE A 32 1.39 10.91 21.70
N ASP A 33 2.39 10.09 21.39
CA ASP A 33 3.80 10.41 21.62
C ASP A 33 4.30 11.38 20.54
N HIS A 34 4.10 12.68 20.79
CA HIS A 34 4.53 13.73 19.85
C HIS A 34 6.03 13.71 19.58
N ALA A 35 6.85 13.26 20.54
CA ALA A 35 8.29 13.15 20.36
C ALA A 35 8.66 11.99 19.43
N ALA A 36 8.01 10.85 19.56
CA ALA A 36 8.19 9.73 18.66
C ALA A 36 7.71 10.07 17.23
N VAL A 37 6.52 10.68 17.10
CA VAL A 37 5.99 11.15 15.81
C VAL A 37 6.96 12.12 15.14
N ALA A 38 7.55 13.07 15.89
CA ALA A 38 8.52 14.02 15.36
C ALA A 38 9.81 13.32 14.87
N ARG A 39 10.33 12.34 15.61
CA ARG A 39 11.51 11.56 15.18
C ARG A 39 11.27 10.78 13.88
N TRP A 40 10.12 10.12 13.74
CA TRP A 40 9.81 9.42 12.49
C TRP A 40 9.57 10.39 11.34
N ALA A 41 8.89 11.52 11.58
CA ALA A 41 8.67 12.54 10.56
C ALA A 41 10.01 13.09 10.03
N GLU A 42 10.97 13.38 10.90
CA GLU A 42 12.32 13.82 10.51
C GLU A 42 13.02 12.79 9.60
N GLN A 43 13.01 11.52 9.99
CA GLN A 43 13.61 10.44 9.21
C GLN A 43 12.91 10.28 7.85
N ILE A 44 11.57 10.33 7.81
CA ILE A 44 10.79 10.27 6.57
C ILE A 44 11.11 11.45 5.65
N VAL A 45 11.27 12.65 6.21
CA VAL A 45 11.69 13.84 5.45
C VAL A 45 13.08 13.65 4.83
N ILE A 46 14.03 13.07 5.57
CA ILE A 46 15.36 12.74 5.05
C ILE A 46 15.24 11.79 3.84
N LEU A 47 14.44 10.74 3.95
CA LEU A 47 14.18 9.81 2.85
C LEU A 47 13.54 10.51 1.64
N SER A 48 12.55 11.35 1.89
CA SER A 48 11.84 12.08 0.82
C SER A 48 12.75 13.08 0.11
N LYS A 49 13.60 13.80 0.84
CA LYS A 49 14.63 14.70 0.27
C LYS A 49 15.68 13.94 -0.54
N ALA A 50 15.94 12.67 -0.22
CA ALA A 50 16.77 11.78 -1.02
C ALA A 50 16.07 11.20 -2.26
N GLY A 51 14.88 11.69 -2.61
CA GLY A 51 14.11 11.29 -3.80
C GLY A 51 13.26 10.04 -3.63
N ARG A 52 13.07 9.54 -2.41
CA ARG A 52 12.20 8.39 -2.13
C ARG A 52 10.75 8.86 -1.93
N GLN A 53 9.80 8.06 -2.39
CA GLN A 53 8.37 8.26 -2.15
C GLN A 53 7.95 7.47 -0.90
N VAL A 54 7.32 8.14 0.06
CA VAL A 54 6.93 7.52 1.33
C VAL A 54 5.44 7.74 1.59
N ALA A 55 4.73 6.65 1.86
CA ALA A 55 3.37 6.66 2.42
C ALA A 55 3.41 6.12 3.86
N LEU A 56 2.73 6.78 4.77
CA LEU A 56 2.68 6.42 6.18
C LEU A 56 1.32 5.82 6.53
N VAL A 57 1.31 4.60 7.06
CA VAL A 57 0.11 3.95 7.63
C VAL A 57 0.21 4.01 9.14
N SER A 58 -0.72 4.72 9.77
CA SER A 58 -0.70 4.94 11.21
C SER A 58 -1.88 4.27 11.90
N SER A 59 -1.65 3.83 13.13
CA SER A 59 -2.67 3.38 14.06
C SER A 59 -2.82 4.39 15.20
N GLY A 60 -3.72 4.10 16.16
CA GLY A 60 -3.79 4.82 17.41
C GLY A 60 -4.96 5.81 17.53
N ALA A 61 -5.80 5.93 16.50
CA ALA A 61 -6.94 6.85 16.55
C ALA A 61 -7.90 6.54 17.72
N ILE A 62 -8.25 5.27 17.93
CA ILE A 62 -9.15 4.88 19.04
C ILE A 62 -8.53 5.26 20.40
N ALA A 63 -7.25 4.95 20.62
CA ALA A 63 -6.59 5.24 21.88
C ALA A 63 -6.48 6.75 22.15
N GLU A 64 -6.14 7.54 21.15
CA GLU A 64 -6.14 9.01 21.22
C GLU A 64 -7.55 9.55 21.52
N GLY A 65 -8.58 9.00 20.87
CA GLY A 65 -9.95 9.41 21.09
C GLY A 65 -10.44 9.09 22.51
N MET A 66 -10.11 7.91 23.00
CA MET A 66 -10.43 7.53 24.39
C MET A 66 -9.79 8.50 25.38
N GLN A 67 -8.52 8.88 25.18
CA GLN A 67 -7.85 9.86 26.04
C GLN A 67 -8.53 11.22 25.96
N ARG A 68 -8.85 11.73 24.78
CA ARG A 68 -9.55 13.02 24.60
C ARG A 68 -10.94 13.05 25.25
N LEU A 69 -11.63 11.90 25.23
CA LEU A 69 -12.93 11.73 25.86
C LEU A 69 -12.84 11.45 27.38
N GLY A 70 -11.63 11.30 27.94
CA GLY A 70 -11.41 10.98 29.34
C GLY A 70 -11.80 9.54 29.71
N TRP A 71 -11.83 8.62 28.73
CA TRP A 71 -12.18 7.22 28.98
C TRP A 71 -10.98 6.43 29.49
N THR A 72 -11.16 5.78 30.63
CA THR A 72 -10.09 5.02 31.30
C THR A 72 -10.07 3.54 30.92
N SER A 73 -11.12 3.04 30.27
CA SER A 73 -11.23 1.65 29.82
C SER A 73 -11.71 1.60 28.38
N ARG A 74 -11.22 0.60 27.63
CA ARG A 74 -11.64 0.39 26.25
C ARG A 74 -13.10 -0.07 26.20
N PRO A 75 -13.97 0.61 25.47
CA PRO A 75 -15.36 0.21 25.29
C PRO A 75 -15.47 -1.15 24.61
N SER A 76 -16.55 -1.86 24.90
CA SER A 76 -16.92 -3.09 24.21
C SER A 76 -17.91 -2.86 23.05
N ALA A 77 -18.64 -1.76 23.06
CA ALA A 77 -19.59 -1.42 22.05
C ALA A 77 -18.89 -0.83 20.80
N ILE A 78 -19.25 -1.35 19.62
CA ILE A 78 -18.62 -0.94 18.34
C ILE A 78 -18.81 0.56 18.10
N HIS A 79 -20.00 1.10 18.29
CA HIS A 79 -20.30 2.52 18.06
C HIS A 79 -19.50 3.45 19.00
N GLU A 80 -19.14 3.00 20.19
CA GLU A 80 -18.27 3.76 21.09
C GLU A 80 -16.82 3.75 20.58
N LEU A 81 -16.34 2.61 20.08
CA LEU A 81 -15.02 2.54 19.44
C LEU A 81 -14.96 3.42 18.19
N GLN A 82 -16.03 3.42 17.38
CA GLN A 82 -16.15 4.27 16.19
C GLN A 82 -16.15 5.77 16.58
N ALA A 83 -16.87 6.14 17.63
CA ALA A 83 -16.88 7.51 18.14
C ALA A 83 -15.49 7.93 18.66
N ALA A 84 -14.83 7.05 19.42
CA ALA A 84 -13.47 7.30 19.87
C ALA A 84 -12.51 7.46 18.67
N ALA A 85 -12.58 6.58 17.67
CA ALA A 85 -11.78 6.68 16.46
C ALA A 85 -11.99 8.03 15.74
N ALA A 86 -13.24 8.47 15.59
CA ALA A 86 -13.56 9.76 14.97
C ALA A 86 -12.92 10.96 15.70
N VAL A 87 -13.03 10.97 17.03
CA VAL A 87 -12.43 12.03 17.86
C VAL A 87 -10.89 11.99 17.82
N GLY A 88 -10.32 10.79 17.89
CA GLY A 88 -8.87 10.62 17.95
C GLY A 88 -8.17 10.79 16.60
N GLN A 89 -8.86 10.46 15.49
CA GLN A 89 -8.30 10.61 14.15
C GLN A 89 -7.88 12.05 13.85
N MET A 90 -8.65 13.04 14.30
CA MET A 90 -8.31 14.45 14.15
C MET A 90 -6.99 14.78 14.86
N GLY A 91 -6.79 14.28 16.10
CA GLY A 91 -5.57 14.49 16.86
C GLY A 91 -4.36 13.81 16.23
N LEU A 92 -4.56 12.60 15.76
CA LEU A 92 -3.50 11.83 15.10
C LEU A 92 -2.97 12.57 13.85
N VAL A 93 -3.87 13.01 12.97
CA VAL A 93 -3.48 13.76 11.76
C VAL A 93 -2.82 15.09 12.12
N GLN A 94 -3.36 15.81 13.10
CA GLN A 94 -2.76 17.06 13.57
C GLN A 94 -1.33 16.87 14.09
N ALA A 95 -1.05 15.79 14.82
CA ALA A 95 0.28 15.49 15.31
C ALA A 95 1.30 15.30 14.18
N TYR A 96 0.91 14.54 13.13
CA TYR A 96 1.75 14.38 11.94
C TYR A 96 1.91 15.69 11.17
N GLU A 97 0.82 16.44 10.92
CA GLU A 97 0.89 17.72 10.21
C GLU A 97 1.86 18.69 10.89
N VAL A 98 1.76 18.84 12.22
CA VAL A 98 2.69 19.69 13.01
C VAL A 98 4.12 19.19 12.89
N ALA A 99 4.35 17.87 12.86
CA ALA A 99 5.70 17.31 12.76
C ALA A 99 6.32 17.54 11.39
N PHE A 100 5.58 17.31 10.30
CA PHE A 100 6.07 17.44 8.92
C PHE A 100 6.17 18.90 8.46
N SER A 101 5.26 19.78 8.90
CA SER A 101 5.27 21.21 8.55
C SER A 101 6.53 21.95 9.00
N ARG A 102 7.19 21.49 10.07
CA ARG A 102 8.49 22.01 10.53
C ARG A 102 9.58 21.92 9.46
N PHE A 103 9.44 20.98 8.53
CA PHE A 103 10.38 20.73 7.44
C PHE A 103 9.86 21.21 6.07
N GLY A 104 8.70 21.90 6.07
CA GLY A 104 8.05 22.39 4.83
C GLY A 104 7.36 21.32 4.01
N PHE A 105 7.06 20.16 4.59
CA PHE A 105 6.29 19.08 3.95
C PHE A 105 4.81 19.18 4.32
N HIS A 106 3.95 18.93 3.35
CA HIS A 106 2.52 18.78 3.55
C HIS A 106 2.15 17.33 3.80
N THR A 107 1.09 17.13 4.58
CA THR A 107 0.48 15.81 4.75
C THR A 107 -0.91 15.76 4.13
N ALA A 108 -1.40 14.57 3.84
CA ALA A 108 -2.77 14.36 3.38
C ALA A 108 -3.39 13.18 4.13
N GLN A 109 -4.55 13.38 4.74
CA GLN A 109 -5.30 12.30 5.37
C GLN A 109 -5.98 11.43 4.31
N ILE A 110 -5.78 10.12 4.39
CA ILE A 110 -6.45 9.12 3.57
C ILE A 110 -7.06 8.07 4.48
N LEU A 111 -8.37 7.92 4.43
CA LEU A 111 -9.09 6.88 5.16
C LEU A 111 -9.60 5.84 4.18
N LEU A 112 -9.26 4.57 4.42
CA LEU A 112 -9.60 3.44 3.56
C LEU A 112 -10.23 2.32 4.39
N THR A 113 -11.10 1.55 3.74
CA THR A 113 -11.60 0.29 4.28
C THR A 113 -11.08 -0.88 3.42
N HIS A 114 -11.17 -2.09 3.93
CA HIS A 114 -10.89 -3.29 3.12
C HIS A 114 -11.82 -3.39 1.91
N GLU A 115 -13.07 -2.97 2.04
CA GLU A 115 -14.03 -2.94 0.94
C GLU A 115 -13.63 -1.94 -0.15
N ASP A 116 -13.08 -0.77 0.21
CA ASP A 116 -12.58 0.20 -0.76
C ASP A 116 -11.45 -0.37 -1.61
N LEU A 117 -10.62 -1.24 -1.03
CA LEU A 117 -9.52 -1.89 -1.72
C LEU A 117 -9.94 -3.18 -2.45
N ALA A 118 -11.11 -3.74 -2.13
CA ALA A 118 -11.70 -4.87 -2.84
C ALA A 118 -12.54 -4.42 -4.06
N ASP A 119 -13.20 -3.27 -3.99
CA ASP A 119 -13.94 -2.67 -5.10
C ASP A 119 -12.96 -2.05 -6.11
N ARG A 120 -13.02 -2.50 -7.36
CA ARG A 120 -12.07 -2.08 -8.40
C ARG A 120 -12.07 -0.59 -8.69
N ARG A 121 -13.24 0.04 -8.72
CA ARG A 121 -13.36 1.48 -9.01
C ARG A 121 -12.76 2.30 -7.87
N ARG A 122 -13.11 1.95 -6.62
CA ARG A 122 -12.56 2.60 -5.42
C ARG A 122 -11.05 2.38 -5.32
N TYR A 123 -10.57 1.16 -5.61
CA TYR A 123 -9.15 0.83 -5.68
C TYR A 123 -8.40 1.76 -6.65
N LEU A 124 -8.88 1.93 -7.89
CA LEU A 124 -8.24 2.82 -8.86
C LEU A 124 -8.27 4.28 -8.43
N ASN A 125 -9.38 4.75 -7.85
CA ASN A 125 -9.48 6.12 -7.33
C ASN A 125 -8.47 6.36 -6.20
N ALA A 126 -8.40 5.46 -5.22
CA ALA A 126 -7.43 5.53 -4.13
C ALA A 126 -5.98 5.50 -4.66
N ARG A 127 -5.69 4.60 -5.63
CA ARG A 127 -4.38 4.52 -6.28
C ARG A 127 -4.00 5.83 -6.96
N SER A 128 -4.86 6.37 -7.82
CA SER A 128 -4.61 7.63 -8.55
C SER A 128 -4.38 8.80 -7.58
N THR A 129 -5.19 8.89 -6.53
CA THR A 129 -5.02 9.93 -5.49
C THR A 129 -3.68 9.79 -4.77
N LEU A 130 -3.33 8.60 -4.30
CA LEU A 130 -2.06 8.35 -3.60
C LEU A 130 -0.85 8.61 -4.50
N MET A 131 -0.89 8.14 -5.75
CA MET A 131 0.20 8.37 -6.71
C MET A 131 0.37 9.85 -7.03
N THR A 132 -0.73 10.62 -7.13
CA THR A 132 -0.69 12.07 -7.31
C THR A 132 -0.05 12.76 -6.11
N LEU A 133 -0.46 12.42 -4.87
CA LEU A 133 0.12 12.97 -3.65
C LEU A 133 1.62 12.71 -3.56
N LEU A 134 2.03 11.46 -3.82
CA LEU A 134 3.45 11.06 -3.84
C LEU A 134 4.24 11.83 -4.92
N GLY A 135 3.63 12.05 -6.09
CA GLY A 135 4.22 12.86 -7.17
C GLY A 135 4.37 14.34 -6.81
N LEU A 136 3.52 14.86 -5.94
CA LEU A 136 3.58 16.22 -5.39
C LEU A 136 4.48 16.33 -4.15
N SER A 137 5.15 15.27 -3.74
CA SER A 137 5.95 15.19 -2.50
C SER A 137 5.13 15.49 -1.24
N VAL A 138 3.83 15.21 -1.26
CA VAL A 138 2.95 15.23 -0.09
C VAL A 138 3.02 13.86 0.58
N ILE A 139 3.10 13.82 1.91
CA ILE A 139 3.15 12.57 2.67
C ILE A 139 1.72 12.12 2.99
N PRO A 140 1.20 11.03 2.36
CA PRO A 140 -0.10 10.49 2.73
C PRO A 140 -0.04 9.84 4.10
N ILE A 141 -0.93 10.25 5.01
CA ILE A 141 -1.16 9.64 6.31
C ILE A 141 -2.42 8.78 6.20
N ILE A 142 -2.23 7.49 6.13
CA ILE A 142 -3.28 6.52 5.83
C ILE A 142 -3.70 5.82 7.12
N ASN A 143 -4.99 5.68 7.33
CA ASN A 143 -5.56 4.88 8.41
C ASN A 143 -6.83 4.16 7.93
N GLU A 144 -7.29 3.19 8.71
CA GLU A 144 -8.62 2.60 8.54
C GLU A 144 -9.70 3.66 8.74
N ASN A 145 -10.77 3.58 7.95
CA ASN A 145 -11.98 4.37 8.21
C ASN A 145 -12.83 3.70 9.28
N ASP A 146 -12.32 3.71 10.50
CA ASP A 146 -12.95 3.09 11.67
C ASP A 146 -14.41 3.51 11.89
N THR A 147 -14.82 4.67 11.36
CA THR A 147 -16.18 5.20 11.57
C THR A 147 -17.27 4.41 10.84
N VAL A 148 -16.91 3.64 9.82
CA VAL A 148 -17.86 2.86 8.99
C VAL A 148 -17.54 1.37 8.98
N THR A 149 -16.42 0.93 9.58
CA THR A 149 -16.04 -0.47 9.66
C THR A 149 -16.55 -1.14 10.92
N THR A 150 -16.81 -2.44 10.86
CA THR A 150 -17.32 -3.22 12.01
C THR A 150 -16.39 -4.36 12.39
N ASP A 151 -15.89 -5.13 11.42
CA ASP A 151 -15.07 -6.30 11.70
C ASP A 151 -13.61 -5.93 11.92
N GLU A 152 -13.09 -4.99 11.15
CA GLU A 152 -11.73 -4.46 11.24
C GLU A 152 -11.49 -3.75 12.58
N ILE A 153 -12.46 -2.99 13.07
CA ILE A 153 -12.35 -2.26 14.35
C ILE A 153 -12.21 -3.20 15.56
N LYS A 154 -12.70 -4.44 15.42
CA LYS A 154 -12.52 -5.49 16.43
C LYS A 154 -11.11 -6.04 16.42
N VAL A 155 -10.49 -6.14 15.26
CA VAL A 155 -9.18 -6.75 15.04
C VAL A 155 -8.05 -5.73 15.08
N GLY A 156 -8.29 -4.49 14.60
CA GLY A 156 -7.31 -3.38 14.63
C GLY A 156 -6.05 -3.66 13.82
N ASP A 157 -6.18 -4.31 12.66
CA ASP A 157 -5.03 -4.82 11.88
C ASP A 157 -4.59 -3.86 10.77
N ASN A 158 -3.94 -2.78 11.14
CA ASN A 158 -3.28 -1.89 10.17
C ASN A 158 -2.02 -2.51 9.51
N ASP A 159 -1.55 -3.68 9.94
CA ASP A 159 -0.47 -4.41 9.25
C ASP A 159 -1.00 -4.87 7.87
N THR A 160 -2.21 -5.42 7.85
CA THR A 160 -2.93 -5.79 6.61
C THR A 160 -3.19 -4.57 5.73
N LEU A 161 -3.66 -3.45 6.30
CA LEU A 161 -3.85 -2.20 5.54
C LEU A 161 -2.52 -1.74 4.94
N GLY A 162 -1.41 -1.77 5.69
CA GLY A 162 -0.08 -1.46 5.20
C GLY A 162 0.33 -2.29 3.99
N ALA A 163 0.06 -3.59 4.03
CA ALA A 163 0.34 -4.50 2.90
C ALA A 163 -0.54 -4.20 1.67
N LEU A 164 -1.83 -3.89 1.89
CA LEU A 164 -2.74 -3.51 0.81
C LEU A 164 -2.34 -2.18 0.17
N VAL A 165 -1.92 -1.20 0.98
CA VAL A 165 -1.38 0.08 0.48
C VAL A 165 -0.08 -0.15 -0.28
N ALA A 166 0.83 -1.02 0.20
CA ALA A 166 2.05 -1.37 -0.52
C ALA A 166 1.74 -1.95 -1.92
N ASN A 167 0.72 -2.80 -2.01
CA ASN A 167 0.25 -3.33 -3.29
C ASN A 167 -0.38 -2.23 -4.16
N LEU A 168 -1.19 -1.34 -3.56
CA LEU A 168 -1.92 -0.28 -4.24
C LEU A 168 -0.99 0.70 -4.94
N ILE A 169 0.08 1.14 -4.26
CA ILE A 169 1.06 2.10 -4.79
C ILE A 169 2.30 1.44 -5.39
N GLU A 170 2.34 0.10 -5.49
CA GLU A 170 3.49 -0.66 -5.99
C GLU A 170 4.78 -0.28 -5.24
N ALA A 171 4.74 -0.35 -3.93
CA ALA A 171 5.90 -0.09 -3.10
C ALA A 171 6.96 -1.19 -3.27
N ASP A 172 8.24 -0.81 -3.15
CA ASP A 172 9.35 -1.75 -3.16
C ASP A 172 9.45 -2.45 -1.79
N VAL A 173 9.20 -1.69 -0.72
CA VAL A 173 9.33 -2.18 0.65
C VAL A 173 8.19 -1.68 1.53
N LEU A 174 7.66 -2.59 2.35
CA LEU A 174 6.80 -2.33 3.50
C LEU A 174 7.66 -2.39 4.78
N VAL A 175 7.73 -1.29 5.54
CA VAL A 175 8.40 -1.25 6.85
C VAL A 175 7.33 -1.29 7.93
N LEU A 176 7.32 -2.34 8.75
CA LEU A 176 6.43 -2.49 9.90
C LEU A 176 7.19 -2.12 11.18
N LEU A 177 6.99 -0.91 11.67
CA LEU A 177 7.52 -0.46 12.95
C LEU A 177 6.60 -0.96 14.08
N THR A 178 7.20 -1.69 15.00
CA THR A 178 6.53 -2.35 16.12
C THR A 178 7.35 -2.14 17.41
N ASP A 179 6.85 -2.62 18.55
CA ASP A 179 7.52 -2.66 19.83
C ASP A 179 8.43 -3.91 20.01
N GLN A 180 8.57 -4.71 18.94
CA GLN A 180 9.41 -5.91 18.92
C GLN A 180 10.61 -5.69 18.00
N GLN A 181 11.75 -6.28 18.33
CA GLN A 181 12.96 -6.20 17.51
C GLN A 181 12.81 -6.83 16.12
N GLY A 182 11.87 -7.75 15.94
CA GLY A 182 11.62 -8.51 14.74
C GLY A 182 11.04 -9.88 15.06
N LEU A 183 11.07 -10.80 14.08
CA LEU A 183 10.62 -12.18 14.24
C LEU A 183 11.76 -13.01 14.87
N HIS A 184 11.45 -13.72 15.96
CA HIS A 184 12.37 -14.65 16.62
C HIS A 184 11.99 -16.10 16.30
N THR A 185 12.92 -17.02 16.50
CA THR A 185 12.70 -18.47 16.35
C THR A 185 11.68 -19.06 17.32
N GLY A 186 11.28 -18.30 18.33
CA GLY A 186 10.27 -18.58 19.34
C GLY A 186 9.86 -17.30 20.05
N ASP A 187 8.93 -17.37 20.99
CA ASP A 187 8.55 -16.20 21.81
C ASP A 187 9.66 -15.89 22.84
N PRO A 188 10.42 -14.77 22.69
CA PRO A 188 11.55 -14.47 23.57
C PRO A 188 11.14 -14.23 25.03
N ARG A 189 9.85 -14.02 25.31
CA ARG A 189 9.32 -13.91 26.67
C ARG A 189 9.17 -15.25 27.35
N LYS A 190 9.10 -16.34 26.56
CA LYS A 190 8.88 -17.72 27.03
C LYS A 190 10.12 -18.58 26.85
N ASP A 191 10.93 -18.30 25.85
CA ASP A 191 12.12 -19.06 25.48
C ASP A 191 13.33 -18.10 25.37
N ALA A 192 14.21 -18.16 26.38
CA ALA A 192 15.44 -17.38 26.43
C ALA A 192 16.46 -17.76 25.33
N ALA A 193 16.27 -18.92 24.66
CA ALA A 193 17.09 -19.36 23.53
C ALA A 193 16.57 -18.85 22.19
N ALA A 194 15.40 -18.18 22.17
CA ALA A 194 14.84 -17.61 20.95
C ALA A 194 15.78 -16.56 20.36
N THR A 195 16.20 -16.76 19.10
CA THR A 195 17.10 -15.87 18.38
C THR A 195 16.36 -15.09 17.32
N LEU A 196 16.80 -13.84 17.08
CA LEU A 196 16.24 -12.98 16.05
C LEU A 196 16.55 -13.52 14.66
N LEU A 197 15.53 -13.73 13.86
CA LEU A 197 15.65 -14.09 12.46
C LEU A 197 15.93 -12.82 11.64
N ARG A 198 17.13 -12.72 11.06
CA ARG A 198 17.52 -11.53 10.28
C ARG A 198 16.87 -11.50 8.90
N ARG A 199 16.76 -12.65 8.24
CA ARG A 199 16.14 -12.79 6.92
C ARG A 199 15.30 -14.03 6.81
N GLY A 200 14.23 -13.93 6.00
CA GLY A 200 13.38 -15.04 5.63
C GLY A 200 12.69 -14.76 4.29
N ARG A 201 12.00 -15.76 3.78
CA ARG A 201 11.19 -15.62 2.57
C ARG A 201 9.76 -15.23 2.96
N ALA A 202 9.23 -14.17 2.38
CA ALA A 202 7.84 -13.79 2.60
C ALA A 202 6.89 -14.89 2.08
N GLY A 203 5.96 -15.34 2.94
CA GLY A 203 5.02 -16.43 2.63
C GLY A 203 5.52 -17.84 2.93
N ASP A 204 6.69 -17.97 3.56
CA ASP A 204 7.14 -19.26 4.08
C ASP A 204 6.24 -19.72 5.24
N ALA A 205 5.63 -20.90 5.08
CA ALA A 205 4.74 -21.49 6.08
C ALA A 205 5.43 -21.76 7.42
N ALA A 206 6.75 -21.99 7.43
CA ALA A 206 7.51 -22.17 8.66
C ALA A 206 7.54 -20.88 9.49
N LEU A 207 7.62 -19.70 8.86
CA LEU A 207 7.58 -18.42 9.55
C LEU A 207 6.19 -18.13 10.12
N GLU A 208 5.13 -18.53 9.42
CA GLU A 208 3.75 -18.44 9.93
C GLU A 208 3.56 -19.31 11.17
N ALA A 209 4.10 -20.52 11.15
CA ALA A 209 4.04 -21.45 12.28
C ALA A 209 4.81 -20.91 13.51
N ILE A 210 6.01 -20.35 13.31
CA ILE A 210 6.80 -19.72 14.37
C ILE A 210 6.06 -18.52 14.96
N ALA A 211 5.52 -17.64 14.13
CA ALA A 211 4.80 -16.45 14.55
C ALA A 211 3.47 -16.76 15.24
N GLY A 212 2.81 -17.85 14.87
CA GLY A 212 1.52 -18.32 15.41
C GLY A 212 1.62 -19.28 16.59
N GLY A 213 2.82 -19.56 17.14
CA GLY A 213 3.10 -20.56 18.16
C GLY A 213 2.15 -20.56 19.37
N ALA A 214 1.98 -21.69 20.02
CA ALA A 214 1.01 -21.97 21.08
C ALA A 214 1.05 -20.94 22.22
N GLY A 215 0.08 -20.04 22.24
CA GLY A 215 -0.07 -19.01 23.27
C GLY A 215 -0.38 -17.61 22.78
N SER A 216 -0.48 -17.37 21.46
CA SER A 216 -1.05 -16.11 20.94
C SER A 216 -2.57 -16.17 21.06
N GLN A 217 -3.10 -16.04 22.30
CA GLN A 217 -4.48 -15.67 22.47
C GLN A 217 -4.65 -14.30 21.78
N HIS A 218 -5.44 -14.26 20.72
CA HIS A 218 -6.09 -13.11 20.05
C HIS A 218 -5.53 -11.71 20.43
N GLY A 219 -4.21 -11.50 20.31
CA GLY A 219 -3.61 -10.19 20.51
C GLY A 219 -3.77 -9.36 19.23
N GLN A 220 -4.48 -8.26 19.34
CA GLN A 220 -4.54 -7.24 18.29
C GLN A 220 -3.10 -6.86 17.89
N GLY A 221 -2.70 -7.12 16.62
CA GLY A 221 -1.40 -6.73 16.08
C GLY A 221 -0.20 -7.62 16.47
N GLY A 222 -0.39 -8.93 16.68
CA GLY A 222 0.68 -9.88 17.01
C GLY A 222 1.69 -10.10 15.87
N MET A 223 2.77 -10.87 16.13
CA MET A 223 3.80 -11.18 15.13
C MET A 223 3.22 -11.91 13.90
N LEU A 224 2.22 -12.75 14.11
CA LEU A 224 1.54 -13.48 13.03
C LEU A 224 0.88 -12.50 12.02
N THR A 225 0.24 -11.42 12.47
CA THR A 225 -0.37 -10.43 11.56
C THR A 225 0.69 -9.79 10.68
N LYS A 226 1.90 -9.55 11.21
CA LYS A 226 3.03 -8.97 10.47
C LYS A 226 3.58 -9.94 9.41
N VAL A 227 3.70 -11.22 9.75
CA VAL A 227 4.12 -12.26 8.80
C VAL A 227 3.08 -12.44 7.69
N LEU A 228 1.78 -12.44 8.03
CA LEU A 228 0.70 -12.50 7.05
C LEU A 228 0.64 -11.24 6.18
N ALA A 229 0.90 -10.06 6.74
CA ALA A 229 1.01 -8.82 5.99
C ALA A 229 2.19 -8.87 5.00
N ALA A 230 3.35 -9.38 5.43
CA ALA A 230 4.50 -9.59 4.54
C ALA A 230 4.18 -10.54 3.38
N LYS A 231 3.50 -11.66 3.66
CA LYS A 231 3.01 -12.58 2.62
C LYS A 231 2.07 -11.88 1.63
N ARG A 232 1.22 -10.98 2.11
CA ARG A 232 0.29 -10.21 1.28
C ARG A 232 1.01 -9.15 0.44
N ALA A 233 1.96 -8.41 1.03
CA ALA A 233 2.78 -7.41 0.33
C ALA A 233 3.62 -8.07 -0.78
N ALA A 234 4.17 -9.26 -0.53
CA ALA A 234 4.97 -10.01 -1.49
C ALA A 234 4.21 -10.39 -2.77
N ARG A 235 2.86 -10.39 -2.76
CA ARG A 235 2.05 -10.66 -3.97
C ARG A 235 2.27 -9.62 -5.08
N SER A 236 2.59 -8.38 -4.72
CA SER A 236 2.98 -7.33 -5.68
C SER A 236 4.50 -7.13 -5.75
N GLY A 237 5.27 -7.95 -5.01
CA GLY A 237 6.72 -7.94 -4.96
C GLY A 237 7.33 -7.02 -3.93
N ALA A 238 6.54 -6.41 -3.07
CA ALA A 238 7.06 -5.65 -1.95
C ALA A 238 7.67 -6.59 -0.92
N SER A 239 8.95 -6.42 -0.62
CA SER A 239 9.58 -7.05 0.53
C SER A 239 9.17 -6.34 1.82
N THR A 240 9.32 -6.98 2.98
CA THR A 240 8.88 -6.41 4.24
C THR A 240 10.01 -6.40 5.26
N VAL A 241 10.15 -5.29 5.99
CA VAL A 241 11.00 -5.18 7.19
C VAL A 241 10.11 -5.10 8.41
N ILE A 242 10.40 -5.90 9.44
CA ILE A 242 9.80 -5.81 10.77
C ILE A 242 10.89 -5.35 11.73
N ALA A 243 10.72 -4.17 12.34
CA ALA A 243 11.75 -3.58 13.19
C ALA A 243 11.14 -2.84 14.40
N ASP A 244 11.94 -2.68 15.46
CA ASP A 244 11.54 -1.86 16.61
C ASP A 244 11.53 -0.38 16.20
N GLY A 245 10.37 0.27 16.32
CA GLY A 245 10.22 1.69 16.00
C GLY A 245 10.79 2.62 17.07
N ARG A 246 11.23 2.08 18.22
CA ARG A 246 11.97 2.82 19.29
C ARG A 246 13.46 2.89 19.01
N GLU A 247 13.96 2.04 18.10
CA GLU A 247 15.38 2.05 17.70
C GLU A 247 15.75 3.42 17.12
N PRO A 248 16.84 4.05 17.61
CA PRO A 248 17.28 5.35 17.11
C PRO A 248 17.55 5.30 15.60
N ASP A 249 17.04 6.28 14.88
CA ASP A 249 17.26 6.50 13.45
C ASP A 249 16.99 5.28 12.57
N VAL A 250 16.06 4.42 13.00
CA VAL A 250 15.78 3.12 12.36
C VAL A 250 15.53 3.23 10.84
N LEU A 251 14.77 4.21 10.38
CA LEU A 251 14.45 4.36 8.96
C LEU A 251 15.65 4.83 8.13
N THR A 252 16.42 5.77 8.65
CA THR A 252 17.62 6.29 7.96
C THR A 252 18.75 5.29 7.96
N ARG A 253 18.92 4.51 9.03
CA ARG A 253 19.91 3.42 9.12
C ARG A 253 19.56 2.26 8.17
N LEU A 254 18.29 1.84 8.12
CA LEU A 254 17.80 0.87 7.13
C LEU A 254 18.08 1.38 5.70
N ALA A 255 17.82 2.65 5.44
CA ALA A 255 18.05 3.26 4.13
C ALA A 255 19.54 3.42 3.78
N ALA A 256 20.40 3.47 4.80
CA ALA A 256 21.86 3.45 4.63
C ALA A 256 22.44 2.03 4.44
N GLY A 257 21.60 0.99 4.44
CA GLY A 257 22.00 -0.39 4.18
C GLY A 257 22.17 -1.26 5.45
N GLU A 258 21.94 -0.70 6.63
CA GLU A 258 22.03 -1.49 7.87
C GLU A 258 20.84 -2.46 7.99
N VAL A 259 21.12 -3.73 8.29
CA VAL A 259 20.09 -4.76 8.51
C VAL A 259 19.59 -4.68 9.95
N ILE A 260 18.44 -4.06 10.14
CA ILE A 260 17.78 -3.92 11.45
C ILE A 260 16.49 -4.74 11.43
N GLY A 261 16.27 -5.53 12.47
CA GLY A 261 15.07 -6.36 12.60
C GLY A 261 15.10 -7.60 11.71
N THR A 262 13.95 -7.93 11.14
CA THR A 262 13.74 -9.08 10.25
C THR A 262 13.33 -8.61 8.87
N GLU A 263 14.05 -9.03 7.84
CA GLU A 263 13.72 -8.81 6.44
C GLU A 263 13.03 -10.05 5.85
N LEU A 264 11.80 -9.88 5.37
CA LEU A 264 11.02 -10.90 4.69
C LEU A 264 11.02 -10.59 3.18
N ILE A 265 11.83 -11.31 2.45
CA ILE A 265 12.10 -11.06 1.04
C ILE A 265 10.95 -11.59 0.17
N ALA A 266 10.40 -10.75 -0.68
CA ALA A 266 9.49 -11.18 -1.73
C ALA A 266 10.28 -11.94 -2.80
N GLU A 267 9.79 -13.10 -3.23
CA GLU A 267 10.37 -13.74 -4.41
C GLU A 267 10.14 -12.86 -5.63
N ALA A 268 11.19 -12.74 -6.46
CA ALA A 268 11.19 -11.89 -7.66
C ALA A 268 10.16 -12.36 -8.71
N MET A 269 8.88 -12.10 -8.47
CA MET A 269 7.78 -12.37 -9.41
C MET A 269 6.86 -11.16 -9.59
N THR A 270 7.40 -9.96 -9.55
CA THR A 270 6.64 -8.74 -9.39
C THR A 270 5.75 -8.40 -10.59
N LEU A 271 6.33 -8.12 -11.72
CA LEU A 271 5.61 -7.72 -12.92
C LEU A 271 5.00 -8.93 -13.64
N ALA A 272 5.72 -10.06 -13.64
CA ALA A 272 5.30 -11.29 -14.28
C ALA A 272 4.08 -11.92 -13.57
N ALA A 273 4.03 -11.95 -12.24
CA ALA A 273 2.91 -12.56 -11.50
C ALA A 273 1.62 -11.74 -11.59
N ARG A 274 1.72 -10.41 -11.53
CA ARG A 274 0.57 -9.51 -11.75
C ARG A 274 0.08 -9.63 -13.19
N LYS A 275 1.01 -9.67 -14.13
CA LYS A 275 0.73 -9.88 -15.54
C LYS A 275 0.07 -11.25 -15.77
N GLN A 276 0.57 -12.30 -15.14
CA GLN A 276 0.01 -13.64 -15.25
C GLN A 276 -1.37 -13.76 -14.59
N TRP A 277 -1.63 -13.05 -13.50
CA TRP A 277 -2.95 -12.97 -12.89
C TRP A 277 -3.96 -12.26 -13.80
N LEU A 278 -3.60 -11.12 -14.40
CA LEU A 278 -4.41 -10.40 -15.39
C LEU A 278 -4.65 -11.27 -16.65
N ALA A 279 -3.66 -12.05 -17.08
CA ALA A 279 -3.77 -12.92 -18.26
C ALA A 279 -4.69 -14.13 -18.03
N ASN A 280 -4.62 -14.75 -16.83
CA ASN A 280 -5.17 -16.11 -16.65
C ASN A 280 -6.48 -16.20 -15.86
N HIS A 281 -6.88 -15.18 -15.09
CA HIS A 281 -7.91 -15.37 -14.06
C HIS A 281 -9.10 -14.41 -14.13
N VAL A 282 -9.26 -13.61 -15.18
CA VAL A 282 -10.29 -12.57 -15.16
C VAL A 282 -11.13 -12.56 -16.44
N ARG A 283 -12.44 -12.51 -16.25
CA ARG A 283 -13.42 -12.30 -17.31
C ARG A 283 -13.15 -10.97 -18.01
N VAL A 284 -13.05 -11.02 -19.33
CA VAL A 284 -12.90 -9.84 -20.19
C VAL A 284 -14.31 -9.30 -20.47
N GLU A 285 -14.59 -8.07 -20.01
CA GLU A 285 -15.93 -7.47 -20.12
C GLU A 285 -16.10 -6.63 -21.39
N GLY A 286 -14.98 -6.28 -22.05
CA GLY A 286 -15.00 -5.48 -23.26
C GLY A 286 -13.85 -5.75 -24.21
N ARG A 287 -14.03 -5.32 -25.45
CA ARG A 287 -13.07 -5.44 -26.55
C ARG A 287 -12.73 -4.09 -27.11
N LEU A 288 -11.45 -3.75 -27.17
CA LEU A 288 -10.90 -2.58 -27.83
C LEU A 288 -10.16 -3.02 -29.10
N THR A 289 -10.47 -2.42 -30.24
CA THR A 289 -9.70 -2.64 -31.47
C THR A 289 -8.67 -1.54 -31.62
N LEU A 290 -7.41 -1.92 -31.73
CA LEU A 290 -6.27 -1.04 -31.78
C LEU A 290 -5.86 -0.75 -33.22
N ASP A 291 -5.37 0.45 -33.49
CA ASP A 291 -4.67 0.73 -34.74
C ASP A 291 -3.23 0.17 -34.72
N PRO A 292 -2.56 0.06 -35.89
CA PRO A 292 -1.19 -0.47 -35.95
C PRO A 292 -0.16 0.34 -35.17
N GLY A 293 -0.39 1.65 -34.94
CA GLY A 293 0.46 2.53 -34.14
C GLY A 293 0.37 2.16 -32.66
N ALA A 294 -0.86 2.00 -32.14
CA ALA A 294 -1.07 1.58 -30.76
C ALA A 294 -0.52 0.16 -30.49
N VAL A 295 -0.70 -0.77 -31.41
CA VAL A 295 -0.10 -2.11 -31.29
C VAL A 295 1.42 -2.02 -31.15
N ARG A 296 2.11 -1.21 -31.99
CA ARG A 296 3.58 -1.01 -31.86
C ARG A 296 3.95 -0.34 -30.53
N ALA A 297 3.22 0.69 -30.13
CA ALA A 297 3.46 1.40 -28.89
C ALA A 297 3.35 0.49 -27.66
N LEU A 298 2.37 -0.40 -27.62
CA LEU A 298 2.20 -1.37 -26.55
C LEU A 298 3.30 -2.45 -26.57
N THR A 299 3.51 -3.08 -27.72
CA THR A 299 4.34 -4.30 -27.82
C THR A 299 5.83 -4.03 -27.84
N ARG A 300 6.28 -2.92 -28.45
CA ARG A 300 7.71 -2.61 -28.66
C ARG A 300 8.22 -1.49 -27.76
N GLU A 301 7.36 -0.53 -27.40
CA GLU A 301 7.77 0.66 -26.68
C GLU A 301 7.31 0.65 -25.21
N GLY A 302 6.48 -0.32 -24.79
CA GLY A 302 5.98 -0.47 -23.43
C GLY A 302 5.18 0.74 -22.94
N LYS A 303 4.47 1.43 -23.85
CA LYS A 303 3.66 2.61 -23.54
C LYS A 303 2.25 2.25 -23.06
N SER A 304 1.57 3.21 -22.44
CA SER A 304 0.16 3.14 -22.08
C SER A 304 -0.73 3.21 -23.33
N LEU A 305 -1.95 2.63 -23.25
CA LEU A 305 -2.95 2.71 -24.32
C LEU A 305 -3.70 4.06 -24.25
N LEU A 306 -3.52 4.89 -25.26
CA LEU A 306 -4.21 6.17 -25.40
C LEU A 306 -5.49 6.04 -26.22
N PRO A 307 -6.50 6.93 -26.01
CA PRO A 307 -7.74 6.89 -26.78
C PRO A 307 -7.53 7.03 -28.29
N ILE A 308 -6.54 7.80 -28.73
CA ILE A 308 -6.22 8.01 -30.13
C ILE A 308 -5.85 6.72 -30.87
N GLY A 309 -5.30 5.75 -30.17
CA GLY A 309 -4.87 4.47 -30.75
C GLY A 309 -5.97 3.41 -30.80
N VAL A 310 -7.20 3.74 -30.42
CA VAL A 310 -8.33 2.79 -30.39
C VAL A 310 -9.37 3.19 -31.45
N SER A 311 -9.65 2.29 -32.37
CA SER A 311 -10.57 2.51 -33.48
C SER A 311 -12.00 2.04 -33.21
N ALA A 312 -12.19 1.04 -32.34
CA ALA A 312 -13.50 0.52 -31.96
C ALA A 312 -13.52 0.01 -30.52
N CYS A 313 -14.71 0.08 -29.91
CA CYS A 313 -14.98 -0.36 -28.55
C CYS A 313 -16.31 -1.12 -28.51
N GLN A 314 -16.30 -2.30 -27.91
CA GLN A 314 -17.46 -3.19 -27.78
C GLN A 314 -17.51 -3.81 -26.38
N GLY A 315 -18.71 -4.22 -25.94
CA GLY A 315 -18.93 -4.87 -24.64
C GLY A 315 -19.68 -3.99 -23.65
N ARG A 316 -19.69 -4.41 -22.40
CA ARG A 316 -20.25 -3.67 -21.27
C ARG A 316 -19.21 -3.67 -20.18
N PHE A 317 -18.62 -2.54 -19.91
CA PHE A 317 -17.61 -2.40 -18.86
C PHE A 317 -17.65 -1.02 -18.21
N GLU A 318 -17.28 -1.01 -16.96
CA GLU A 318 -17.11 0.17 -16.14
C GLU A 318 -15.61 0.39 -15.86
N ARG A 319 -15.28 1.55 -15.29
CA ARG A 319 -13.91 1.85 -14.85
C ARG A 319 -13.38 0.77 -13.90
N GLY A 320 -12.17 0.28 -14.17
CA GLY A 320 -11.49 -0.76 -13.38
C GLY A 320 -11.78 -2.18 -13.83
N GLU A 321 -12.65 -2.39 -14.81
CA GLU A 321 -12.88 -3.70 -15.38
C GLU A 321 -11.83 -4.05 -16.44
N ILE A 322 -11.73 -5.33 -16.75
CA ILE A 322 -10.74 -5.81 -17.72
C ILE A 322 -11.30 -5.81 -19.12
N VAL A 323 -10.54 -5.17 -20.01
CA VAL A 323 -10.80 -5.19 -21.44
C VAL A 323 -9.67 -5.89 -22.19
N GLY A 324 -10.04 -6.61 -23.26
CA GLY A 324 -9.11 -7.17 -24.23
C GLY A 324 -8.78 -6.14 -25.32
N CYS A 325 -7.51 -6.05 -25.66
CA CYS A 325 -6.99 -5.20 -26.73
C CYS A 325 -6.63 -6.06 -27.94
N PHE A 326 -7.24 -5.80 -29.07
CA PHE A 326 -7.11 -6.63 -30.28
C PHE A 326 -6.57 -5.78 -31.44
N ASP A 327 -5.77 -6.37 -32.30
CA ASP A 327 -5.39 -5.73 -33.56
C ASP A 327 -6.55 -5.78 -34.59
N ILE A 328 -6.30 -5.19 -35.77
CA ILE A 328 -7.30 -5.14 -36.86
C ILE A 328 -7.62 -6.51 -37.42
N ASP A 329 -6.74 -7.49 -37.24
CA ASP A 329 -6.94 -8.88 -37.72
C ASP A 329 -7.68 -9.72 -36.68
N GLY A 330 -8.03 -9.14 -35.53
CA GLY A 330 -8.77 -9.80 -34.46
C GLY A 330 -7.93 -10.62 -33.50
N ARG A 331 -6.60 -10.52 -33.55
CA ARG A 331 -5.69 -11.18 -32.61
C ARG A 331 -5.66 -10.39 -31.30
N GLU A 332 -5.81 -11.07 -30.19
CA GLU A 332 -5.65 -10.45 -28.86
C GLU A 332 -4.17 -10.15 -28.60
N ILE A 333 -3.85 -8.88 -28.37
CA ILE A 333 -2.48 -8.36 -28.17
C ILE A 333 -2.19 -8.17 -26.68
N ALA A 334 -3.23 -7.74 -25.93
CA ALA A 334 -3.07 -7.40 -24.53
C ALA A 334 -4.40 -7.47 -23.78
N ARG A 335 -4.33 -7.49 -22.46
CA ARG A 335 -5.44 -7.24 -21.53
C ARG A 335 -5.06 -6.16 -20.55
N GLY A 336 -6.03 -5.37 -20.11
CA GLY A 336 -5.75 -4.33 -19.14
C GLY A 336 -6.97 -3.81 -18.39
N LEU A 337 -6.70 -3.13 -17.27
CA LEU A 337 -7.72 -2.41 -16.52
C LEU A 337 -8.05 -1.11 -17.24
N ILE A 338 -9.32 -0.91 -17.55
CA ILE A 338 -9.80 0.28 -18.26
C ILE A 338 -10.03 1.44 -17.28
N ASN A 339 -9.67 2.66 -17.69
CA ASN A 339 -9.83 3.86 -16.87
C ASN A 339 -11.15 4.60 -17.09
N TYR A 340 -11.90 4.24 -18.12
CA TYR A 340 -13.17 4.87 -18.50
C TYR A 340 -14.22 3.81 -18.75
N SER A 341 -15.51 4.11 -18.49
CA SER A 341 -16.64 3.25 -18.86
C SER A 341 -16.75 3.08 -20.37
N VAL A 342 -17.53 2.12 -20.83
CA VAL A 342 -17.78 1.90 -22.26
C VAL A 342 -18.35 3.15 -22.94
N SER A 343 -19.28 3.85 -22.29
CA SER A 343 -19.92 5.05 -22.85
C SER A 343 -18.95 6.22 -22.96
N GLU A 344 -18.08 6.41 -22.00
CA GLU A 344 -17.03 7.44 -22.00
C GLU A 344 -15.95 7.10 -23.03
N THR A 345 -15.50 5.83 -23.05
CA THR A 345 -14.53 5.34 -24.02
C THR A 345 -15.02 5.60 -25.45
N GLN A 346 -16.28 5.29 -25.78
CA GLN A 346 -16.87 5.54 -27.08
C GLN A 346 -16.85 7.01 -27.50
N ARG A 347 -16.97 7.95 -26.55
CA ARG A 347 -16.94 9.39 -26.81
C ARG A 347 -15.54 9.94 -27.10
N ILE A 348 -14.51 9.28 -26.57
CA ILE A 348 -13.11 9.72 -26.70
C ILE A 348 -12.29 8.88 -27.67
N LEU A 349 -12.85 7.83 -28.29
CA LEU A 349 -12.18 7.02 -29.31
C LEU A 349 -11.58 7.88 -30.42
N GLY A 350 -10.35 7.55 -30.81
CA GLY A 350 -9.63 8.23 -31.89
C GLY A 350 -9.20 9.65 -31.58
N LYS A 351 -9.47 10.16 -30.36
CA LYS A 351 -9.10 11.53 -29.95
C LYS A 351 -7.79 11.57 -29.20
N PRO A 352 -7.00 12.63 -29.32
CA PRO A 352 -5.83 12.83 -28.47
C PRO A 352 -6.25 13.04 -27.02
N SER A 353 -5.38 12.65 -26.06
CA SER A 353 -5.67 12.77 -24.63
C SER A 353 -5.96 14.20 -24.18
N SER A 354 -5.46 15.21 -24.90
CA SER A 354 -5.75 16.63 -24.63
C SER A 354 -7.22 17.01 -24.83
N GLU A 355 -7.98 16.23 -25.61
CA GLU A 355 -9.39 16.47 -25.90
C GLU A 355 -10.35 15.74 -24.94
N ILE A 356 -9.85 14.91 -24.04
CA ILE A 356 -10.67 14.19 -23.06
C ILE A 356 -11.52 15.18 -22.25
N LYS A 357 -10.90 16.22 -21.71
CA LYS A 357 -11.58 17.23 -20.88
C LYS A 357 -12.71 17.95 -21.64
N SER A 358 -12.47 18.34 -22.87
CA SER A 358 -13.49 19.02 -23.70
C SER A 358 -14.62 18.08 -24.10
N THR A 359 -14.34 16.77 -24.20
CA THR A 359 -15.32 15.75 -24.60
C THR A 359 -16.17 15.24 -23.44
N LEU A 360 -15.55 14.98 -22.28
CA LEU A 360 -16.22 14.37 -21.13
C LEU A 360 -16.60 15.38 -20.05
N GLY A 361 -15.93 16.56 -20.01
CA GLY A 361 -16.07 17.57 -18.95
C GLY A 361 -15.02 17.42 -17.84
N TYR A 362 -14.32 16.32 -17.78
CA TYR A 362 -13.28 16.00 -16.81
C TYR A 362 -12.21 15.08 -17.43
N VAL A 363 -11.15 14.83 -16.68
CA VAL A 363 -10.09 13.86 -17.02
C VAL A 363 -9.83 13.02 -15.78
N ASP A 364 -10.12 11.73 -15.84
CA ASP A 364 -9.70 10.77 -14.80
C ASP A 364 -8.22 10.42 -14.99
N GLU A 365 -7.90 9.92 -16.19
CA GLU A 365 -6.54 9.57 -16.61
C GLU A 365 -6.32 10.04 -18.06
N ARG A 366 -5.08 10.19 -18.47
CA ARG A 366 -4.74 10.56 -19.86
C ARG A 366 -4.83 9.41 -20.83
N GLU A 367 -4.77 8.19 -20.32
CA GLU A 367 -4.81 6.93 -21.05
C GLU A 367 -6.07 6.13 -20.76
N LEU A 368 -6.48 5.29 -21.72
CA LEU A 368 -7.52 4.29 -21.52
C LEU A 368 -7.05 3.18 -20.59
N THR A 369 -5.80 2.77 -20.71
CA THR A 369 -5.18 1.76 -19.86
C THR A 369 -3.73 2.13 -19.63
N HIS A 370 -3.33 2.26 -18.36
CA HIS A 370 -1.94 2.51 -18.00
C HIS A 370 -1.08 1.26 -18.26
N ARG A 371 0.16 1.44 -18.70
CA ARG A 371 1.10 0.35 -19.04
C ARG A 371 1.30 -0.64 -17.90
N ASP A 372 1.26 -0.17 -16.65
CA ASP A 372 1.43 -1.02 -15.46
C ASP A 372 0.18 -1.86 -15.16
N ASN A 373 -0.97 -1.44 -15.69
CA ASN A 373 -2.24 -2.15 -15.61
C ASN A 373 -2.55 -2.96 -16.87
N LEU A 374 -1.56 -3.17 -17.76
CA LEU A 374 -1.70 -3.83 -19.05
C LEU A 374 -0.72 -5.01 -19.15
N VAL A 375 -1.21 -6.12 -19.68
CA VAL A 375 -0.45 -7.35 -19.93
C VAL A 375 -0.45 -7.64 -21.43
N LEU A 376 0.72 -7.86 -22.00
CA LEU A 376 0.88 -8.39 -23.35
C LEU A 376 0.66 -9.92 -23.34
N LEU A 377 0.03 -10.44 -24.36
CA LEU A 377 -0.28 -11.88 -24.55
C LEU A 377 0.63 -12.51 -25.60
#